data_0b3764e238adc343d298eb9b425e9c84
#
_entry.id   0b3764e238adc343d298eb9b425e9c84
#
_cell.length_a   1.000
_cell.length_b   1.000
_cell.length_c   1.000
_cell.angle_alpha   90.00
_cell.angle_beta   90.00
_cell.angle_gamma   90.00
#
_symmetry.space_group_name_H-M   'P 1'
#
loop_
_entity.id
_entity.type
_entity.pdbx_description
1 polymer ?
#
loop_
_entity_poly.entity_id
_entity_poly.type
_entity_poly.pdbx_seq_one_letter_code
_entity_poly.pdbx_strand_id
1 'polypeptide(L)'
;MRYSPEALVAFVEAAALGSFSAAARKLRKSQSTISIAIANFEADVGCPLFDRAGRHPTLNAAGRQVLGHVEAILDASARLDALAVRLAGQVEPLLSVVMSDSYSVASQGAAMSLFAELYPHTELRWGPSEDADVVELVQQGLAQIGILAAQQHYPADVQVARLPEQAEFRLYVSGDHPLAKRPMLQPQDLQSERQLYMKTYAPSLHHGRGQAWSAPDYLTLLEFAVRGFGWAELPTALVARFGTGLVELPVAGYPRRVAMDAAWSRQRALGPAGQWLLGQLLGR
;
A
#
# COMPACT_ATOMS: atom_id res chain seq x y z
N MET A 1 -22.47 -26.02 -0.14
CA MET A 1 -21.45 -25.61 0.84
C MET A 1 -22.11 -25.67 2.21
N ARG A 2 -21.46 -26.20 3.25
CA ARG A 2 -22.06 -26.32 4.61
C ARG A 2 -22.20 -24.93 5.27
N TYR A 3 -21.29 -24.02 4.98
CA TYR A 3 -21.24 -22.66 5.54
C TYR A 3 -21.72 -21.64 4.51
N SER A 4 -22.56 -20.67 4.94
CA SER A 4 -23.00 -19.61 4.02
C SER A 4 -21.90 -18.57 3.81
N PRO A 5 -21.68 -18.07 2.57
CA PRO A 5 -20.70 -17.02 2.32
C PRO A 5 -20.91 -15.78 3.18
N GLU A 6 -22.17 -15.37 3.41
CA GLU A 6 -22.49 -14.21 4.23
C GLU A 6 -22.07 -14.41 5.69
N ALA A 7 -22.19 -15.65 6.21
CA ALA A 7 -21.77 -15.95 7.57
C ALA A 7 -20.24 -15.92 7.72
N LEU A 8 -19.52 -16.41 6.71
CA LEU A 8 -18.05 -16.34 6.67
C LEU A 8 -17.56 -14.89 6.66
N VAL A 9 -18.15 -14.05 5.79
CA VAL A 9 -17.82 -12.62 5.72
C VAL A 9 -18.16 -11.91 7.03
N ALA A 10 -19.35 -12.18 7.60
CA ALA A 10 -19.74 -11.59 8.88
C ALA A 10 -18.80 -11.96 10.03
N PHE A 11 -18.28 -13.21 10.03
CA PHE A 11 -17.33 -13.69 11.03
C PHE A 11 -15.99 -12.95 10.92
N VAL A 12 -15.40 -12.85 9.72
CA VAL A 12 -14.11 -12.17 9.48
C VAL A 12 -14.20 -10.69 9.84
N GLU A 13 -15.27 -10.00 9.39
CA GLU A 13 -15.46 -8.58 9.68
C GLU A 13 -15.70 -8.31 11.18
N ALA A 14 -16.42 -9.18 11.85
CA ALA A 14 -16.61 -9.07 13.28
C ALA A 14 -15.31 -9.31 14.07
N ALA A 15 -14.48 -10.22 13.60
CA ALA A 15 -13.16 -10.49 14.17
C ALA A 15 -12.21 -9.29 14.01
N ALA A 16 -12.16 -8.74 12.80
CA ALA A 16 -11.29 -7.59 12.48
C ALA A 16 -11.68 -6.31 13.23
N LEU A 17 -13.00 -6.06 13.37
CA LEU A 17 -13.51 -4.82 13.99
C LEU A 17 -13.78 -4.94 15.50
N GLY A 18 -13.68 -6.14 16.07
CA GLY A 18 -13.99 -6.39 17.48
C GLY A 18 -15.41 -5.99 17.89
N SER A 19 -16.36 -5.90 16.93
CA SER A 19 -17.71 -5.39 17.19
C SER A 19 -18.71 -5.85 16.12
N PHE A 20 -19.75 -6.53 16.54
CA PHE A 20 -20.85 -6.95 15.64
C PHE A 20 -21.61 -5.75 15.05
N SER A 21 -21.73 -4.66 15.82
CA SER A 21 -22.36 -3.44 15.34
C SER A 21 -21.50 -2.70 14.31
N ALA A 22 -20.16 -2.72 14.46
CA ALA A 22 -19.25 -2.15 13.48
C ALA A 22 -19.23 -2.98 12.18
N ALA A 23 -19.18 -4.32 12.29
CA ALA A 23 -19.30 -5.21 11.14
C ALA A 23 -20.64 -5.02 10.40
N ALA A 24 -21.75 -4.87 11.14
CA ALA A 24 -23.06 -4.60 10.54
C ALA A 24 -23.06 -3.29 9.70
N ARG A 25 -22.50 -2.22 10.25
CA ARG A 25 -22.37 -0.95 9.50
C ARG A 25 -21.53 -1.10 8.26
N LYS A 26 -20.35 -1.76 8.36
CA LYS A 26 -19.46 -2.00 7.22
C LYS A 26 -20.14 -2.81 6.12
N LEU A 27 -20.88 -3.86 6.51
CA LEU A 27 -21.59 -4.76 5.58
C LEU A 27 -22.97 -4.24 5.15
N ARG A 28 -23.39 -3.05 5.61
CA ARG A 28 -24.71 -2.46 5.33
C ARG A 28 -25.86 -3.40 5.69
N LYS A 29 -25.74 -4.09 6.83
CA LYS A 29 -26.75 -5.00 7.40
C LYS A 29 -27.18 -4.54 8.79
N SER A 30 -28.25 -5.14 9.33
CA SER A 30 -28.60 -4.91 10.73
C SER A 30 -27.66 -5.69 11.66
N GLN A 31 -27.48 -5.20 12.89
CA GLN A 31 -26.71 -5.93 13.90
C GLN A 31 -27.31 -7.32 14.20
N SER A 32 -28.65 -7.44 14.22
CA SER A 32 -29.32 -8.71 14.40
C SER A 32 -29.00 -9.71 13.29
N THR A 33 -28.94 -9.26 12.02
CA THR A 33 -28.55 -10.09 10.89
C THR A 33 -27.12 -10.65 11.05
N ILE A 34 -26.18 -9.80 11.42
CA ILE A 34 -24.79 -10.23 11.65
C ILE A 34 -24.69 -11.19 12.84
N SER A 35 -25.38 -10.88 13.95
CA SER A 35 -25.38 -11.74 15.12
C SER A 35 -25.96 -13.13 14.84
N ILE A 36 -27.05 -13.21 14.06
CA ILE A 36 -27.66 -14.47 13.65
C ILE A 36 -26.71 -15.23 12.70
N ALA A 37 -26.12 -14.56 11.72
CA ALA A 37 -25.20 -15.19 10.79
C ALA A 37 -24.00 -15.82 11.52
N ILE A 38 -23.42 -15.11 12.48
CA ILE A 38 -22.31 -15.61 13.31
C ILE A 38 -22.78 -16.77 14.20
N ALA A 39 -23.96 -16.68 14.84
CA ALA A 39 -24.49 -17.76 15.67
C ALA A 39 -24.77 -19.04 14.86
N ASN A 40 -25.28 -18.91 13.63
CA ASN A 40 -25.47 -20.05 12.74
C ASN A 40 -24.12 -20.65 12.33
N PHE A 41 -23.11 -19.81 12.06
CA PHE A 41 -21.77 -20.27 11.72
C PHE A 41 -21.12 -21.02 12.90
N GLU A 42 -21.23 -20.51 14.14
CA GLU A 42 -20.79 -21.20 15.35
C GLU A 42 -21.47 -22.55 15.53
N ALA A 43 -22.79 -22.62 15.27
CA ALA A 43 -23.54 -23.87 15.31
C ALA A 43 -23.10 -24.88 14.24
N ASP A 44 -22.82 -24.41 13.01
CA ASP A 44 -22.33 -25.25 11.93
C ASP A 44 -20.89 -25.77 12.20
N VAL A 45 -20.02 -24.94 12.82
CA VAL A 45 -18.69 -25.35 13.29
C VAL A 45 -18.77 -26.29 14.49
N GLY A 46 -19.80 -26.14 15.32
CA GLY A 46 -20.06 -26.98 16.51
C GLY A 46 -19.43 -26.44 17.80
N CYS A 47 -18.90 -25.22 17.79
CA CYS A 47 -18.37 -24.56 18.99
C CYS A 47 -18.46 -23.03 18.89
N PRO A 48 -18.51 -22.30 20.04
CA PRO A 48 -18.36 -20.85 20.05
C PRO A 48 -17.00 -20.42 19.53
N LEU A 49 -16.97 -19.34 18.73
CA LEU A 49 -15.74 -18.77 18.17
C LEU A 49 -15.40 -17.43 18.82
N PHE A 50 -16.38 -16.76 19.45
CA PHE A 50 -16.17 -15.52 20.18
C PHE A 50 -16.34 -15.72 21.70
N ASP A 51 -15.49 -15.06 22.45
CA ASP A 51 -15.73 -14.77 23.86
C ASP A 51 -16.59 -13.51 23.96
N ARG A 52 -17.75 -13.66 24.65
CA ARG A 52 -18.75 -12.60 24.84
C ARG A 52 -18.85 -12.11 26.29
N ALA A 53 -17.92 -12.57 27.16
CA ALA A 53 -17.92 -12.18 28.56
C ALA A 53 -17.51 -10.71 28.79
N GLY A 54 -16.82 -10.12 27.84
CA GLY A 54 -16.35 -8.72 27.87
C GLY A 54 -17.32 -7.73 27.24
N ARG A 55 -16.94 -6.45 27.29
CA ARG A 55 -17.71 -5.34 26.66
C ARG A 55 -17.75 -5.46 25.13
N HIS A 56 -16.76 -6.12 24.55
CA HIS A 56 -16.62 -6.35 23.10
C HIS A 56 -16.36 -7.82 22.82
N PRO A 57 -16.92 -8.38 21.74
CA PRO A 57 -16.64 -9.75 21.34
C PRO A 57 -15.17 -9.87 20.88
N THR A 58 -14.46 -10.86 21.40
CA THR A 58 -13.09 -11.18 21.00
C THR A 58 -13.02 -12.64 20.57
N LEU A 59 -12.16 -12.96 19.61
CA LEU A 59 -11.96 -14.35 19.20
C LEU A 59 -11.37 -15.17 20.35
N ASN A 60 -11.98 -16.33 20.64
CA ASN A 60 -11.40 -17.33 21.51
C ASN A 60 -10.32 -18.17 20.76
N ALA A 61 -9.75 -19.18 21.39
CA ALA A 61 -8.71 -20.02 20.78
C ALA A 61 -9.21 -20.74 19.50
N ALA A 62 -10.43 -21.27 19.52
CA ALA A 62 -11.04 -21.92 18.36
C ALA A 62 -11.31 -20.89 17.24
N GLY A 63 -11.80 -19.69 17.58
CA GLY A 63 -12.04 -18.61 16.62
C GLY A 63 -10.79 -18.19 15.88
N ARG A 64 -9.65 -18.09 16.56
CA ARG A 64 -8.34 -17.78 15.91
C ARG A 64 -7.90 -18.87 14.94
N GLN A 65 -8.11 -20.14 15.28
CA GLN A 65 -7.80 -21.26 14.35
C GLN A 65 -8.72 -21.26 13.14
N VAL A 66 -10.00 -21.03 13.34
CA VAL A 66 -11.00 -21.01 12.27
C VAL A 66 -10.80 -19.81 11.34
N LEU A 67 -10.32 -18.66 11.86
CA LEU A 67 -10.15 -17.43 11.07
C LEU A 67 -9.30 -17.67 9.81
N GLY A 68 -8.12 -18.24 9.95
CA GLY A 68 -7.24 -18.49 8.80
C GLY A 68 -7.84 -19.42 7.75
N HIS A 69 -8.66 -20.41 8.18
CA HIS A 69 -9.37 -21.27 7.23
C HIS A 69 -10.52 -20.56 6.52
N VAL A 70 -11.23 -19.68 7.23
CA VAL A 70 -12.31 -18.87 6.63
C VAL A 70 -11.75 -17.88 5.62
N GLU A 71 -10.67 -17.19 5.95
CA GLU A 71 -9.96 -16.29 5.02
C GLU A 71 -9.52 -17.05 3.76
N ALA A 72 -8.95 -18.24 3.90
CA ALA A 72 -8.56 -19.07 2.75
C ALA A 72 -9.76 -19.47 1.87
N ILE A 73 -10.93 -19.73 2.44
CA ILE A 73 -12.17 -20.03 1.69
C ILE A 73 -12.63 -18.78 0.92
N LEU A 74 -12.67 -17.62 1.56
CA LEU A 74 -13.08 -16.37 0.93
C LEU A 74 -12.12 -16.00 -0.22
N ASP A 75 -10.83 -16.18 -0.01
CA ASP A 75 -9.81 -16.02 -1.05
C ASP A 75 -10.00 -16.98 -2.23
N ALA A 76 -10.34 -18.26 -1.97
CA ALA A 76 -10.62 -19.22 -3.02
C ALA A 76 -11.88 -18.84 -3.82
N SER A 77 -12.90 -18.32 -3.14
CA SER A 77 -14.11 -17.78 -3.80
C SER A 77 -13.78 -16.60 -4.71
N ALA A 78 -13.01 -15.63 -4.20
CA ALA A 78 -12.57 -14.48 -5.00
C ALA A 78 -11.74 -14.90 -6.23
N ARG A 79 -10.90 -15.94 -6.11
CA ARG A 79 -10.17 -16.51 -7.27
C ARG A 79 -11.09 -17.14 -8.31
N LEU A 80 -12.16 -17.81 -7.87
CA LEU A 80 -13.15 -18.38 -8.79
C LEU A 80 -13.93 -17.30 -9.51
N ASP A 81 -14.32 -16.24 -8.82
CA ASP A 81 -15.02 -15.09 -9.43
C ASP A 81 -14.12 -14.41 -10.48
N ALA A 82 -12.85 -14.18 -10.16
CA ALA A 82 -11.88 -13.64 -11.11
C ALA A 82 -11.66 -14.58 -12.33
N LEU A 83 -11.70 -15.89 -12.13
CA LEU A 83 -11.64 -16.86 -13.23
C LEU A 83 -12.90 -16.80 -14.11
N ALA A 84 -14.08 -16.69 -13.50
CA ALA A 84 -15.35 -16.58 -14.21
C ALA A 84 -15.40 -15.30 -15.07
N VAL A 85 -14.95 -14.17 -14.55
CA VAL A 85 -14.80 -12.90 -15.30
C VAL A 85 -13.88 -13.10 -16.50
N ARG A 86 -12.74 -13.76 -16.35
CA ARG A 86 -11.81 -14.05 -17.46
C ARG A 86 -12.44 -14.94 -18.54
N LEU A 87 -13.11 -16.01 -18.10
CA LEU A 87 -13.77 -16.95 -19.03
C LEU A 87 -14.92 -16.28 -19.80
N ALA A 88 -15.58 -15.32 -19.19
CA ALA A 88 -16.64 -14.54 -19.82
C ALA A 88 -16.08 -13.40 -20.72
N GLY A 89 -14.76 -13.19 -20.79
CA GLY A 89 -14.13 -12.08 -21.53
C GLY A 89 -14.50 -10.69 -21.00
N GLN A 90 -15.03 -10.63 -19.79
CA GLN A 90 -15.44 -9.36 -19.17
C GLN A 90 -14.27 -8.67 -18.49
N VAL A 91 -14.30 -7.36 -18.53
CA VAL A 91 -13.34 -6.49 -17.83
C VAL A 91 -13.62 -6.54 -16.33
N GLU A 92 -12.58 -6.56 -15.49
CA GLU A 92 -12.71 -6.52 -14.04
C GLU A 92 -13.41 -5.22 -13.58
N PRO A 93 -14.38 -5.32 -12.65
CA PRO A 93 -15.10 -4.15 -12.14
C PRO A 93 -14.24 -3.31 -11.18
N LEU A 94 -13.15 -3.89 -10.64
CA LEU A 94 -12.26 -3.24 -9.70
C LEU A 94 -10.81 -3.63 -10.00
N LEU A 95 -9.95 -2.64 -10.07
CA LEU A 95 -8.51 -2.78 -10.13
C LEU A 95 -7.86 -1.98 -8.99
N SER A 96 -7.23 -2.67 -8.04
CA SER A 96 -6.50 -2.04 -6.94
C SER A 96 -5.01 -2.06 -7.23
N VAL A 97 -4.40 -0.89 -7.20
CA VAL A 97 -2.96 -0.67 -7.35
C VAL A 97 -2.44 -0.04 -6.06
N VAL A 98 -1.39 -0.59 -5.51
CA VAL A 98 -0.67 0.00 -4.37
C VAL A 98 0.73 0.36 -4.78
N MET A 99 1.23 1.46 -4.26
CA MET A 99 2.57 1.92 -4.61
C MET A 99 3.30 2.49 -3.40
N SER A 100 4.60 2.29 -3.40
CA SER A 100 5.51 2.96 -2.50
C SER A 100 5.52 4.48 -2.75
N ASP A 101 5.62 5.26 -1.68
CA ASP A 101 5.70 6.73 -1.72
C ASP A 101 6.89 7.25 -2.55
N SER A 102 7.88 6.40 -2.80
CA SER A 102 9.03 6.72 -3.66
C SER A 102 8.69 6.78 -5.15
N TYR A 103 7.57 6.22 -5.58
CA TYR A 103 7.13 6.23 -6.97
C TYR A 103 6.23 7.42 -7.27
N SER A 104 6.41 8.01 -8.45
CA SER A 104 5.58 9.15 -8.89
C SER A 104 4.72 8.76 -10.10
N VAL A 105 3.41 8.94 -9.96
CA VAL A 105 2.44 8.73 -11.06
C VAL A 105 2.46 9.88 -12.08
N ALA A 106 3.26 10.93 -11.85
CA ALA A 106 3.24 12.12 -12.70
C ALA A 106 3.56 11.84 -14.18
N SER A 107 4.40 10.83 -14.45
CA SER A 107 4.74 10.35 -15.80
C SER A 107 3.62 9.54 -16.46
N GLN A 108 2.66 9.04 -15.68
CA GLN A 108 1.60 8.16 -16.16
C GLN A 108 0.30 8.89 -16.53
N GLY A 109 0.30 10.23 -16.54
CA GLY A 109 -0.93 11.02 -16.78
C GLY A 109 -1.64 10.66 -18.09
N ALA A 110 -0.91 10.47 -19.18
CA ALA A 110 -1.47 10.06 -20.46
C ALA A 110 -2.07 8.64 -20.41
N ALA A 111 -1.38 7.71 -19.75
CA ALA A 111 -1.87 6.35 -19.56
C ALA A 111 -3.16 6.33 -18.70
N MET A 112 -3.25 7.17 -17.68
CA MET A 112 -4.46 7.27 -16.85
C MET A 112 -5.66 7.81 -17.64
N SER A 113 -5.45 8.82 -18.48
CA SER A 113 -6.52 9.34 -19.36
C SER A 113 -7.03 8.25 -20.32
N LEU A 114 -6.12 7.51 -20.94
CA LEU A 114 -6.48 6.42 -21.84
C LEU A 114 -7.13 5.24 -21.09
N PHE A 115 -6.69 4.94 -19.87
CA PHE A 115 -7.34 3.94 -19.01
C PHE A 115 -8.81 4.29 -18.76
N ALA A 116 -9.09 5.54 -18.41
CA ALA A 116 -10.46 6.00 -18.16
C ALA A 116 -11.37 5.89 -19.41
N GLU A 117 -10.80 6.08 -20.62
CA GLU A 117 -11.53 5.90 -21.87
C GLU A 117 -11.78 4.43 -22.22
N LEU A 118 -10.77 3.57 -22.04
CA LEU A 118 -10.86 2.16 -22.40
C LEU A 118 -11.64 1.32 -21.38
N TYR A 119 -11.59 1.69 -20.09
CA TYR A 119 -12.19 0.95 -18.99
C TYR A 119 -13.11 1.81 -18.12
N PRO A 120 -14.13 2.47 -18.70
CA PRO A 120 -14.97 3.45 -18.01
C PRO A 120 -15.80 2.86 -16.85
N HIS A 121 -15.94 1.54 -16.80
CA HIS A 121 -16.72 0.84 -15.78
C HIS A 121 -15.84 0.11 -14.74
N THR A 122 -14.53 0.19 -14.87
CA THR A 122 -13.60 -0.36 -13.87
C THR A 122 -13.32 0.69 -12.80
N GLU A 123 -13.65 0.40 -11.56
CA GLU A 123 -13.20 1.21 -10.43
C GLU A 123 -11.69 1.03 -10.25
N LEU A 124 -10.92 2.09 -10.45
CA LEU A 124 -9.49 2.09 -10.22
C LEU A 124 -9.20 2.65 -8.80
N ARG A 125 -8.69 1.79 -7.91
CA ARG A 125 -8.20 2.19 -6.60
C ARG A 125 -6.68 2.30 -6.64
N TRP A 126 -6.18 3.49 -6.33
CA TRP A 126 -4.75 3.75 -6.30
C TRP A 126 -4.38 4.29 -4.91
N GLY A 127 -3.58 3.54 -4.15
CA GLY A 127 -3.26 3.87 -2.78
C GLY A 127 -1.77 3.79 -2.45
N PRO A 128 -1.32 4.58 -1.46
CA PRO A 128 0.02 4.47 -0.94
C PRO A 128 0.17 3.22 -0.07
N SER A 129 1.39 2.68 -0.03
CA SER A 129 1.79 1.61 0.89
C SER A 129 3.29 1.69 1.15
N GLU A 130 3.77 1.16 2.26
CA GLU A 130 5.21 0.98 2.46
C GLU A 130 5.72 -0.19 1.60
N ASP A 131 6.98 -0.13 1.16
CA ASP A 131 7.60 -1.15 0.32
C ASP A 131 7.45 -2.58 0.87
N ALA A 132 7.53 -2.74 2.19
CA ALA A 132 7.37 -4.03 2.86
C ALA A 132 5.94 -4.58 2.73
N ASP A 133 4.95 -3.72 2.80
CA ASP A 133 3.54 -4.10 2.80
C ASP A 133 3.00 -4.34 1.38
N VAL A 134 3.59 -3.72 0.35
CA VAL A 134 3.17 -3.87 -1.05
C VAL A 134 3.13 -5.34 -1.47
N VAL A 135 4.16 -6.10 -1.13
CA VAL A 135 4.25 -7.53 -1.50
C VAL A 135 3.16 -8.33 -0.79
N GLU A 136 2.95 -8.08 0.49
CA GLU A 136 1.92 -8.75 1.29
C GLU A 136 0.50 -8.45 0.76
N LEU A 137 0.20 -7.20 0.43
CA LEU A 137 -1.09 -6.80 -0.15
C LEU A 137 -1.36 -7.50 -1.49
N VAL A 138 -0.33 -7.70 -2.32
CA VAL A 138 -0.42 -8.46 -3.57
C VAL A 138 -0.66 -9.95 -3.29
N GLN A 139 0.05 -10.55 -2.32
CA GLN A 139 -0.12 -11.95 -1.94
C GLN A 139 -1.53 -12.21 -1.38
N GLN A 140 -2.04 -11.32 -0.55
CA GLN A 140 -3.40 -11.40 0.00
C GLN A 140 -4.50 -11.13 -1.04
N GLY A 141 -4.15 -10.55 -2.21
CA GLY A 141 -5.09 -10.16 -3.26
C GLY A 141 -5.87 -8.90 -2.95
N LEU A 142 -5.43 -8.14 -1.95
CA LEU A 142 -5.95 -6.82 -1.63
C LEU A 142 -5.52 -5.78 -2.66
N ALA A 143 -4.38 -6.02 -3.32
CA ALA A 143 -3.95 -5.30 -4.50
C ALA A 143 -3.68 -6.27 -5.65
N GLN A 144 -4.03 -5.89 -6.87
CA GLN A 144 -3.75 -6.65 -8.08
C GLN A 144 -2.37 -6.31 -8.63
N ILE A 145 -1.94 -5.06 -8.50
CA ILE A 145 -0.61 -4.58 -8.91
C ILE A 145 0.00 -3.80 -7.75
N GLY A 146 1.26 -4.11 -7.45
CA GLY A 146 2.09 -3.38 -6.51
C GLY A 146 3.26 -2.69 -7.22
N ILE A 147 3.62 -1.48 -6.81
CA ILE A 147 4.80 -0.76 -7.30
C ILE A 147 5.66 -0.43 -6.09
N LEU A 148 6.91 -0.88 -6.09
CA LEU A 148 7.80 -0.78 -4.94
C LEU A 148 9.27 -0.64 -5.35
N ALA A 149 10.11 -0.22 -4.42
CA ALA A 149 11.56 -0.26 -4.62
C ALA A 149 12.03 -1.70 -4.88
N ALA A 150 12.89 -1.87 -5.86
CA ALA A 150 13.39 -3.18 -6.26
C ALA A 150 14.07 -3.91 -5.08
N GLN A 151 13.65 -5.15 -4.85
CA GLN A 151 14.18 -6.02 -3.79
C GLN A 151 15.08 -7.10 -4.38
N GLN A 152 15.94 -7.67 -3.54
CA GLN A 152 16.81 -8.78 -3.95
C GLN A 152 16.05 -10.10 -4.08
N HIS A 153 14.99 -10.29 -3.29
CA HIS A 153 14.21 -11.51 -3.24
C HIS A 153 12.73 -11.18 -3.14
N TYR A 154 11.93 -11.97 -3.84
CA TYR A 154 10.47 -11.93 -3.79
C TYR A 154 9.92 -13.32 -3.49
N PRO A 155 8.75 -13.43 -2.85
CA PRO A 155 8.06 -14.71 -2.66
C PRO A 155 7.78 -15.40 -4.00
N ALA A 156 7.80 -16.74 -3.99
CA ALA A 156 7.66 -17.55 -5.21
C ALA A 156 6.29 -17.40 -5.91
N ASP A 157 5.26 -16.98 -5.17
CA ASP A 157 3.89 -16.73 -5.65
C ASP A 157 3.67 -15.33 -6.19
N VAL A 158 4.70 -14.46 -6.14
CA VAL A 158 4.68 -13.12 -6.72
C VAL A 158 5.50 -13.09 -8.02
N GLN A 159 4.93 -12.50 -9.05
CA GLN A 159 5.64 -12.13 -10.27
C GLN A 159 6.10 -10.70 -10.16
N VAL A 160 7.28 -10.42 -10.71
CA VAL A 160 7.82 -9.06 -10.76
C VAL A 160 8.40 -8.74 -12.13
N ALA A 161 8.36 -7.46 -12.48
CA ALA A 161 9.08 -6.93 -13.63
C ALA A 161 9.63 -5.54 -13.30
N ARG A 162 10.83 -5.26 -13.81
CA ARG A 162 11.48 -3.97 -13.66
C ARG A 162 10.75 -2.91 -14.44
N LEU A 163 10.41 -1.80 -13.76
CA LEU A 163 9.90 -0.60 -14.40
C LEU A 163 11.02 0.15 -15.15
N PRO A 164 10.72 0.77 -16.29
CA PRO A 164 11.70 1.58 -17.00
C PRO A 164 12.14 2.82 -16.22
N GLU A 165 11.26 3.32 -15.37
CA GLU A 165 11.49 4.48 -14.53
C GLU A 165 12.19 4.12 -13.23
N GLN A 166 13.05 5.04 -12.77
CA GLN A 166 13.71 4.96 -11.47
C GLN A 166 13.27 6.14 -10.63
N ALA A 167 13.12 5.93 -9.32
CA ALA A 167 12.97 7.02 -8.39
C ALA A 167 14.33 7.67 -8.15
N GLU A 168 14.44 8.99 -8.38
CA GLU A 168 15.64 9.75 -8.11
C GLU A 168 15.45 10.61 -6.87
N PHE A 169 16.35 10.51 -5.92
CA PHE A 169 16.37 11.25 -4.67
C PHE A 169 17.56 12.20 -4.61
N ARG A 170 17.31 13.37 -4.05
CA ARG A 170 18.35 14.35 -3.74
C ARG A 170 18.09 14.95 -2.35
N LEU A 171 19.09 15.63 -1.82
CA LEU A 171 18.95 16.36 -0.58
C LEU A 171 18.49 17.78 -0.86
N TYR A 172 17.50 18.22 -0.09
CA TYR A 172 16.90 19.55 -0.24
C TYR A 172 16.80 20.28 1.09
N VAL A 173 16.81 21.59 1.00
CA VAL A 173 16.62 22.50 2.11
C VAL A 173 15.93 23.77 1.61
N SER A 174 15.30 24.54 2.50
CA SER A 174 14.80 25.87 2.16
C SER A 174 15.94 26.79 1.68
N GLY A 175 15.70 27.63 0.66
CA GLY A 175 16.67 28.61 0.16
C GLY A 175 17.15 29.60 1.24
N ASP A 176 16.38 29.83 2.29
CA ASP A 176 16.75 30.70 3.41
C ASP A 176 17.61 29.99 4.47
N HIS A 177 17.72 28.67 4.42
CA HIS A 177 18.45 27.87 5.41
C HIS A 177 19.97 28.11 5.31
N PRO A 178 20.73 28.10 6.42
CA PRO A 178 22.16 28.31 6.41
C PRO A 178 22.94 27.35 5.49
N LEU A 179 22.52 26.09 5.36
CA LEU A 179 23.14 25.11 4.43
C LEU A 179 23.04 25.53 2.97
N ALA A 180 21.96 26.20 2.56
CA ALA A 180 21.78 26.67 1.19
C ALA A 180 22.83 27.68 0.72
N LYS A 181 23.46 28.38 1.67
CA LYS A 181 24.45 29.43 1.41
C LYS A 181 25.89 28.90 1.35
N ARG A 182 26.10 27.61 1.64
CA ARG A 182 27.44 27.01 1.65
C ARG A 182 27.81 26.51 0.25
N PRO A 183 28.93 26.92 -0.33
CA PRO A 183 29.31 26.56 -1.69
C PRO A 183 29.76 25.08 -1.82
N MET A 184 30.16 24.48 -0.72
CA MET A 184 30.57 23.07 -0.65
C MET A 184 30.11 22.47 0.68
N LEU A 185 29.48 21.30 0.60
CA LEU A 185 28.95 20.58 1.75
C LEU A 185 29.65 19.25 1.93
N GLN A 186 30.05 18.99 3.15
CA GLN A 186 30.52 17.69 3.59
C GLN A 186 29.41 16.97 4.35
N PRO A 187 29.41 15.63 4.39
CA PRO A 187 28.40 14.88 5.19
C PRO A 187 28.34 15.28 6.67
N GLN A 188 29.46 15.80 7.21
CA GLN A 188 29.53 16.28 8.59
C GLN A 188 28.72 17.57 8.80
N ASP A 189 28.60 18.42 7.77
CA ASP A 189 27.81 19.66 7.84
C ASP A 189 26.33 19.37 8.04
N LEU A 190 25.85 18.26 7.48
CA LEU A 190 24.47 17.80 7.64
C LEU A 190 24.18 17.31 9.06
N GLN A 191 25.18 16.76 9.76
CA GLN A 191 25.00 16.21 11.11
C GLN A 191 24.75 17.31 12.16
N SER A 192 25.18 18.54 11.90
CA SER A 192 24.95 19.67 12.79
C SER A 192 23.55 20.28 12.66
N GLU A 193 22.85 19.92 11.60
CA GLU A 193 21.55 20.49 11.26
C GLU A 193 20.43 19.44 11.40
N ARG A 194 19.20 19.87 11.59
CA ARG A 194 18.06 18.96 11.75
C ARG A 194 17.81 18.17 10.47
N GLN A 195 17.77 16.84 10.62
CA GLN A 195 17.34 15.93 9.57
C GLN A 195 15.81 15.74 9.62
N LEU A 196 15.18 15.85 8.47
CA LEU A 196 13.79 15.46 8.25
C LEU A 196 13.78 14.13 7.52
N TYR A 197 13.17 13.09 8.10
CA TYR A 197 13.20 11.75 7.53
C TYR A 197 11.82 11.09 7.55
N MET A 198 11.59 10.19 6.60
CA MET A 198 10.36 9.41 6.56
C MET A 198 10.44 8.29 7.60
N LYS A 199 9.42 8.21 8.46
CA LYS A 199 9.29 7.12 9.42
C LYS A 199 8.59 5.96 8.74
N THR A 200 9.31 4.88 8.50
CA THR A 200 8.77 3.59 8.06
C THR A 200 8.60 2.65 9.26
N TYR A 201 7.75 1.64 9.14
CA TYR A 201 7.60 0.59 10.16
C TYR A 201 8.84 -0.31 10.24
N ALA A 202 9.59 -0.42 9.13
CA ALA A 202 10.87 -1.13 9.14
C ALA A 202 11.89 -0.35 9.99
N PRO A 203 12.75 -1.04 10.77
CA PRO A 203 13.85 -0.40 11.48
C PRO A 203 14.76 0.28 10.46
N SER A 204 14.63 1.59 10.28
CA SER A 204 15.51 2.32 9.39
C SER A 204 16.89 2.44 10.02
N LEU A 205 17.93 2.09 9.26
CA LEU A 205 19.34 2.28 9.64
C LEU A 205 19.75 3.77 9.72
N HIS A 206 18.81 4.69 9.46
CA HIS A 206 19.03 6.13 9.44
C HIS A 206 18.52 6.79 10.71
N HIS A 207 19.16 6.47 11.83
CA HIS A 207 19.04 7.30 13.01
C HIS A 207 20.08 8.40 12.88
N GLY A 208 19.65 9.58 12.46
CA GLY A 208 20.49 10.77 12.48
C GLY A 208 21.09 10.94 13.88
N ARG A 209 22.41 11.11 13.96
CA ARG A 209 23.11 11.37 15.23
C ARG A 209 22.89 12.79 15.75
N GLY A 210 21.92 13.53 15.23
CA GLY A 210 21.60 14.91 15.57
C GLY A 210 20.12 15.12 15.89
N GLN A 211 19.66 16.37 15.84
CA GLN A 211 18.24 16.68 15.89
C GLN A 211 17.54 16.10 14.68
N ALA A 212 16.45 15.34 14.88
CA ALA A 212 15.74 14.72 13.80
C ALA A 212 14.22 14.82 14.02
N TRP A 213 13.47 15.11 12.94
CA TRP A 213 12.02 15.02 12.90
C TRP A 213 11.61 13.99 11.86
N SER A 214 10.56 13.25 12.17
CA SER A 214 10.00 12.27 11.24
C SER A 214 8.61 12.66 10.78
N ALA A 215 8.26 12.24 9.57
CA ALA A 215 6.92 12.38 9.03
C ALA A 215 6.49 11.05 8.35
N PRO A 216 5.17 10.82 8.19
CA PRO A 216 4.66 9.57 7.64
C PRO A 216 4.82 9.47 6.12
N ASP A 217 5.04 10.57 5.41
CA ASP A 217 5.09 10.65 3.95
C ASP A 217 6.02 11.77 3.46
N TYR A 218 6.42 11.68 2.18
CA TYR A 218 7.32 12.68 1.57
C TYR A 218 6.68 14.05 1.37
N LEU A 219 5.36 14.15 1.25
CA LEU A 219 4.70 15.45 1.08
C LEU A 219 4.80 16.26 2.39
N THR A 220 4.58 15.62 3.52
CA THR A 220 4.76 16.24 4.84
C THR A 220 6.22 16.63 5.08
N LEU A 221 7.19 15.77 4.68
CA LEU A 221 8.61 16.11 4.76
C LEU A 221 8.96 17.30 3.88
N LEU A 222 8.41 17.36 2.66
CA LEU A 222 8.61 18.49 1.76
C LEU A 222 8.09 19.78 2.37
N GLU A 223 6.89 19.78 2.97
CA GLU A 223 6.36 20.95 3.66
C GLU A 223 7.27 21.41 4.81
N PHE A 224 7.80 20.49 5.60
CA PHE A 224 8.73 20.82 6.67
C PHE A 224 10.03 21.43 6.13
N ALA A 225 10.55 20.88 5.03
CA ALA A 225 11.75 21.41 4.36
C ALA A 225 11.51 22.81 3.79
N VAL A 226 10.39 23.06 3.12
CA VAL A 226 10.00 24.37 2.59
C VAL A 226 9.93 25.43 3.71
N ARG A 227 9.43 25.06 4.88
CA ARG A 227 9.35 25.93 6.05
C ARG A 227 10.70 26.14 6.76
N GLY A 228 11.78 25.53 6.26
CA GLY A 228 13.13 25.72 6.79
C GLY A 228 13.41 24.99 8.10
N PHE A 229 12.61 23.95 8.45
CA PHE A 229 12.81 23.21 9.69
C PHE A 229 14.03 22.29 9.67
N GLY A 230 14.60 22.02 8.49
CA GLY A 230 15.78 21.19 8.32
C GLY A 230 15.98 20.74 6.87
N TRP A 231 16.89 19.81 6.67
CA TRP A 231 17.15 19.20 5.38
C TRP A 231 16.47 17.83 5.25
N ALA A 232 16.07 17.48 4.04
CA ALA A 232 15.39 16.23 3.73
C ALA A 232 15.95 15.57 2.47
N GLU A 233 15.97 14.24 2.43
CA GLU A 233 16.06 13.45 1.21
C GLU A 233 14.65 13.32 0.61
N LEU A 234 14.45 13.88 -0.58
CA LEU A 234 13.15 13.91 -1.23
C LEU A 234 13.23 13.41 -2.69
N PRO A 235 12.14 12.77 -3.19
CA PRO A 235 12.04 12.43 -4.60
C PRO A 235 12.08 13.70 -5.47
N THR A 236 12.92 13.71 -6.50
CA THR A 236 13.07 14.88 -7.39
C THR A 236 11.77 15.24 -8.09
N ALA A 237 10.98 14.25 -8.48
CA ALA A 237 9.67 14.47 -9.11
C ALA A 237 8.68 15.21 -8.20
N LEU A 238 8.71 14.92 -6.90
CA LEU A 238 7.86 15.61 -5.91
C LEU A 238 8.29 17.06 -5.74
N VAL A 239 9.60 17.29 -5.61
CA VAL A 239 10.17 18.63 -5.46
C VAL A 239 9.93 19.48 -6.71
N ALA A 240 10.10 18.93 -7.90
CA ALA A 240 9.81 19.63 -9.16
C ALA A 240 8.38 20.15 -9.25
N ARG A 241 7.43 19.44 -8.62
CA ARG A 241 6.01 19.79 -8.66
C ARG A 241 5.57 20.72 -7.51
N PHE A 242 6.10 20.51 -6.31
CA PHE A 242 5.59 21.16 -5.09
C PHE A 242 6.67 21.85 -4.25
N GLY A 243 7.95 21.70 -4.60
CA GLY A 243 9.08 22.17 -3.79
C GLY A 243 9.49 23.62 -4.04
N THR A 244 8.54 24.53 -4.33
CA THR A 244 8.86 25.94 -4.53
C THR A 244 9.62 26.49 -3.31
N GLY A 245 10.79 27.12 -3.55
CA GLY A 245 11.64 27.66 -2.51
C GLY A 245 12.65 26.68 -1.92
N LEU A 246 12.62 25.39 -2.33
CA LEU A 246 13.68 24.45 -2.01
C LEU A 246 14.87 24.59 -2.94
N VAL A 247 16.05 24.39 -2.39
CA VAL A 247 17.31 24.29 -3.13
C VAL A 247 17.95 22.94 -2.88
N GLU A 248 18.58 22.40 -3.91
CA GLU A 248 19.35 21.15 -3.83
C GLU A 248 20.65 21.38 -3.05
N LEU A 249 21.00 20.44 -2.19
CA LEU A 249 22.28 20.38 -1.51
C LEU A 249 23.22 19.44 -2.28
N PRO A 250 24.31 19.96 -2.87
CA PRO A 250 25.27 19.14 -3.62
C PRO A 250 26.17 18.36 -2.65
N VAL A 251 25.75 17.15 -2.30
CA VAL A 251 26.48 16.27 -1.41
C VAL A 251 26.92 15.01 -2.15
N ALA A 252 28.12 14.53 -1.88
CA ALA A 252 28.64 13.29 -2.46
C ALA A 252 27.71 12.10 -2.19
N GLY A 253 27.47 11.26 -3.21
CA GLY A 253 26.54 10.13 -3.15
C GLY A 253 25.14 10.44 -3.66
N TYR A 254 24.83 11.69 -4.02
CA TYR A 254 23.58 12.09 -4.67
C TYR A 254 23.84 12.57 -6.11
N PRO A 255 22.87 12.37 -7.03
CA PRO A 255 21.54 11.79 -6.81
C PRO A 255 21.59 10.28 -6.50
N ARG A 256 20.74 9.85 -5.56
CA ARG A 256 20.52 8.44 -5.30
C ARG A 256 19.37 7.93 -6.18
N ARG A 257 19.63 6.90 -6.97
CA ARG A 257 18.62 6.30 -7.84
C ARG A 257 18.17 4.97 -7.31
N VAL A 258 16.87 4.78 -7.26
CA VAL A 258 16.21 3.56 -6.78
C VAL A 258 15.46 2.95 -7.95
N ALA A 259 15.84 1.75 -8.34
CA ALA A 259 15.12 0.99 -9.33
C ALA A 259 13.76 0.57 -8.75
N MET A 260 12.71 0.61 -9.58
CA MET A 260 11.35 0.27 -9.18
C MET A 260 10.90 -1.00 -9.88
N ASP A 261 10.16 -1.85 -9.16
CA ASP A 261 9.56 -3.06 -9.69
C ASP A 261 8.03 -2.95 -9.63
N ALA A 262 7.37 -3.51 -10.65
CA ALA A 262 5.96 -3.86 -10.58
C ALA A 262 5.82 -5.31 -10.11
N ALA A 263 4.92 -5.57 -9.18
CA ALA A 263 4.65 -6.87 -8.59
C ALA A 263 3.18 -7.26 -8.76
N TRP A 264 2.90 -8.54 -9.06
CA TRP A 264 1.54 -9.07 -9.13
C TRP A 264 1.51 -10.56 -8.79
N SER A 265 0.35 -11.10 -8.48
CA SER A 265 0.23 -12.51 -8.08
C SER A 265 0.43 -13.48 -9.26
N ARG A 266 1.16 -14.58 -9.03
CA ARG A 266 1.21 -15.72 -9.97
C ARG A 266 -0.08 -16.53 -9.95
N GLN A 267 -0.77 -16.54 -8.81
CA GLN A 267 -1.94 -17.38 -8.59
C GLN A 267 -3.23 -16.70 -9.04
N ARG A 268 -3.26 -15.36 -9.03
CA ARG A 268 -4.40 -14.52 -9.41
C ARG A 268 -4.02 -13.75 -10.68
N ALA A 269 -4.47 -14.25 -11.84
CA ALA A 269 -4.19 -13.53 -13.08
C ALA A 269 -4.94 -12.20 -13.13
N LEU A 270 -4.28 -11.19 -13.67
CA LEU A 270 -4.89 -9.90 -13.96
C LEU A 270 -5.96 -10.04 -15.05
N GLY A 271 -7.06 -9.33 -14.92
CA GLY A 271 -8.04 -9.14 -15.98
C GLY A 271 -7.53 -8.18 -17.07
N PRO A 272 -8.35 -7.90 -18.10
CA PRO A 272 -7.95 -7.06 -19.23
C PRO A 272 -7.45 -5.66 -18.85
N ALA A 273 -8.12 -4.98 -17.90
CA ALA A 273 -7.72 -3.66 -17.47
C ALA A 273 -6.39 -3.68 -16.69
N GLY A 274 -6.20 -4.67 -15.81
CA GLY A 274 -4.95 -4.84 -15.07
C GLY A 274 -3.78 -5.21 -15.98
N GLN A 275 -4.00 -6.08 -16.98
CA GLN A 275 -2.97 -6.44 -17.96
C GLN A 275 -2.57 -5.23 -18.81
N TRP A 276 -3.54 -4.45 -19.25
CA TRP A 276 -3.29 -3.23 -20.01
C TRP A 276 -2.50 -2.21 -19.19
N LEU A 277 -2.94 -1.95 -17.94
CA LEU A 277 -2.25 -1.01 -17.07
C LEU A 277 -0.82 -1.45 -16.76
N LEU A 278 -0.63 -2.73 -16.45
CA LEU A 278 0.71 -3.29 -16.25
C LEU A 278 1.58 -3.14 -17.51
N GLY A 279 1.01 -3.36 -18.70
CA GLY A 279 1.69 -3.12 -19.97
C GLY A 279 2.17 -1.67 -20.11
N GLN A 280 1.33 -0.70 -19.81
CA GLN A 280 1.69 0.72 -19.84
C GLN A 280 2.80 1.06 -18.83
N LEU A 281 2.70 0.55 -17.61
CA LEU A 281 3.73 0.73 -16.58
C LEU A 281 5.08 0.15 -17.01
N LEU A 282 5.09 -0.93 -17.79
CA LEU A 282 6.28 -1.58 -18.33
C LEU A 282 6.77 -0.96 -19.65
N GLY A 283 6.11 0.07 -20.17
CA GLY A 283 6.46 0.72 -21.43
C GLY A 283 6.17 -0.14 -22.66
N ARG A 284 5.12 -0.98 -22.62
CA ARG A 284 4.71 -1.90 -23.69
C ARG A 284 3.44 -1.47 -24.38
#